data_b2b2e0ab56d015221610f8520c8a7fa8
#
_entry.id   b2b2e0ab56d015221610f8520c8a7fa8
#
_cell.length_a   1.000
_cell.length_b   1.000
_cell.length_c   1.000
_cell.angle_alpha   90.00
_cell.angle_beta   90.00
_cell.angle_gamma   90.00
#
_symmetry.space_group_name_H-M   'P 1'
#
loop_
_entity.id
_entity.type
_entity.pdbx_description
1 polymer ?
#
loop_
_entity_poly.entity_id
_entity_poly.type
_entity_poly.pdbx_seq_one_letter_code
_entity_poly.pdbx_strand_id
1 'polypeptide(L)'
;MVKAIVDAVDIDPKTGTTLGFYSFGEERPNILILAATEGGSATDVYSSYLIMKHLENLDRIDGSVTILPVANPLAFRLGVKVSPLDSKDLDSVFPGDEQGTITERTAWEIWRRASQADYIIHLKTGRQNCVSHVVAMHREYIHVRNVASQIALPFAIECSGQRGSLTTEAAHEGIPIVSIEMRGDIDQVDSQAAVEVREAILNFMRLKDIISGDKIESSVKLTGRMQHINVDSEGFFVPRIHLGEPVQMGNVIGTIQDKNEVVSPFDGVIVSLSRMNYVFEGDIVARVAPLLVDYRASEPLDSEDSVQPRRKW
;
A
#
# COMPACT_ATOMS: atom_id res chain seq x y z
N MET A 1 -28.29 5.40 9.25
CA MET A 1 -26.96 4.99 9.76
C MET A 1 -26.76 3.51 9.46
N VAL A 2 -25.75 3.20 8.67
CA VAL A 2 -25.37 1.82 8.30
C VAL A 2 -24.69 1.16 9.51
N LYS A 3 -25.01 -0.10 9.78
CA LYS A 3 -24.35 -0.87 10.85
C LYS A 3 -23.40 -1.87 10.23
N ALA A 4 -22.22 -2.00 10.82
CA ALA A 4 -21.28 -3.05 10.45
C ALA A 4 -21.87 -4.43 10.82
N ILE A 5 -21.75 -5.38 9.91
CA ILE A 5 -21.85 -6.81 10.22
C ILE A 5 -20.46 -7.27 10.60
N VAL A 6 -20.31 -7.82 11.80
CA VAL A 6 -19.02 -8.29 12.31
C VAL A 6 -18.97 -9.80 12.17
N ASP A 7 -17.98 -10.26 11.39
CA ASP A 7 -17.65 -11.68 11.22
C ASP A 7 -16.30 -11.95 11.91
N ALA A 8 -16.36 -12.68 13.04
CA ALA A 8 -15.19 -13.05 13.81
C ALA A 8 -14.78 -14.49 13.48
N VAL A 9 -13.63 -14.66 12.86
CA VAL A 9 -13.14 -15.96 12.41
C VAL A 9 -12.01 -16.44 13.29
N ASP A 10 -12.20 -17.57 13.94
CA ASP A 10 -11.16 -18.21 14.75
C ASP A 10 -10.15 -18.91 13.87
N ILE A 11 -8.91 -18.41 13.88
CA ILE A 11 -7.77 -19.01 13.17
C ILE A 11 -7.14 -20.12 13.99
N ASP A 12 -6.99 -19.87 15.30
CA ASP A 12 -6.44 -20.87 16.22
C ASP A 12 -7.02 -20.71 17.63
N PRO A 13 -7.93 -21.60 18.02
CA PRO A 13 -8.54 -21.58 19.35
C PRO A 13 -7.54 -21.74 20.49
N LYS A 14 -6.38 -22.40 20.25
CA LYS A 14 -5.37 -22.63 21.30
C LYS A 14 -4.66 -21.34 21.69
N THR A 15 -4.46 -20.45 20.74
CA THR A 15 -3.81 -19.15 20.97
C THR A 15 -4.83 -18.02 21.13
N GLY A 16 -6.10 -18.28 20.85
CA GLY A 16 -7.15 -17.27 20.81
C GLY A 16 -7.00 -16.28 19.65
N THR A 17 -6.33 -16.70 18.57
CA THR A 17 -6.15 -15.84 17.39
C THR A 17 -7.41 -15.80 16.57
N THR A 18 -8.02 -14.61 16.49
CA THR A 18 -9.28 -14.36 15.78
C THR A 18 -9.10 -13.17 14.84
N LEU A 19 -9.65 -13.26 13.63
CA LEU A 19 -9.76 -12.13 12.69
C LEU A 19 -11.16 -11.53 12.76
N GLY A 20 -11.23 -10.20 12.90
CA GLY A 20 -12.50 -9.47 12.91
C GLY A 20 -12.72 -8.73 11.59
N PHE A 21 -13.62 -9.23 10.75
CA PHE A 21 -14.04 -8.55 9.53
C PHE A 21 -15.28 -7.71 9.80
N TYR A 22 -15.24 -6.45 9.38
CA TYR A 22 -16.32 -5.48 9.51
C TYR A 22 -16.88 -5.17 8.13
N SER A 23 -18.10 -5.61 7.82
CA SER A 23 -18.73 -5.45 6.52
C SER A 23 -19.85 -4.42 6.56
N PHE A 24 -19.89 -3.55 5.56
CA PHE A 24 -20.87 -2.49 5.36
C PHE A 24 -21.47 -2.64 3.95
N GLY A 25 -22.80 -2.72 3.84
CA GLY A 25 -23.47 -2.99 2.58
C GLY A 25 -23.35 -4.46 2.14
N GLU A 26 -24.08 -4.83 1.09
CA GLU A 26 -24.16 -6.22 0.62
C GLU A 26 -24.08 -6.35 -0.91
N GLU A 27 -24.11 -5.22 -1.61
CA GLU A 27 -24.12 -5.18 -3.08
C GLU A 27 -22.70 -5.09 -3.67
N ARG A 28 -22.63 -5.19 -4.99
CA ARG A 28 -21.40 -4.90 -5.75
C ARG A 28 -21.43 -3.45 -6.28
N PRO A 29 -20.25 -2.83 -6.47
CA PRO A 29 -18.93 -3.41 -6.30
C PRO A 29 -18.55 -3.57 -4.82
N ASN A 30 -17.68 -4.58 -4.53
CA ASN A 30 -17.17 -4.79 -3.20
C ASN A 30 -15.69 -4.39 -3.09
N ILE A 31 -15.33 -3.78 -1.96
CA ILE A 31 -13.94 -3.42 -1.62
C ILE A 31 -13.53 -4.19 -0.37
N LEU A 32 -12.37 -4.85 -0.43
CA LEU A 32 -11.69 -5.36 0.75
C LEU A 32 -10.58 -4.38 1.15
N ILE A 33 -10.63 -3.90 2.39
CA ILE A 33 -9.57 -3.06 2.99
C ILE A 33 -8.94 -3.86 4.12
N LEU A 34 -7.62 -3.97 4.14
CA LEU A 34 -6.91 -4.62 5.22
C LEU A 34 -5.73 -3.78 5.71
N ALA A 35 -5.45 -3.87 7.00
CA ALA A 35 -4.35 -3.18 7.67
C ALA A 35 -3.63 -4.13 8.63
N ALA A 36 -2.50 -3.70 9.16
CA ALA A 36 -1.68 -4.42 10.13
C ALA A 36 -1.39 -5.88 9.73
N THR A 37 -0.88 -6.10 8.53
CA THR A 37 -0.30 -7.39 8.12
C THR A 37 1.01 -7.68 8.83
N GLU A 38 1.67 -6.64 9.31
CA GLU A 38 2.85 -6.70 10.18
C GLU A 38 2.61 -5.86 11.44
N GLY A 39 3.39 -6.11 12.49
CA GLY A 39 3.33 -5.33 13.72
C GLY A 39 4.21 -4.09 13.68
N GLY A 40 4.01 -3.20 14.63
CA GLY A 40 4.90 -2.09 14.95
C GLY A 40 4.31 -0.70 14.71
N SER A 41 3.32 -0.52 13.88
CA SER A 41 2.65 0.77 13.74
C SER A 41 1.14 0.63 13.68
N ALA A 42 0.45 1.64 14.17
CA ALA A 42 -1.01 1.65 14.21
C ALA A 42 -1.62 2.76 13.34
N THR A 43 -0.85 3.42 12.47
CA THR A 43 -1.38 4.48 11.59
C THR A 43 -2.36 3.92 10.57
N ASP A 44 -2.06 2.76 9.98
CA ASP A 44 -2.93 2.04 9.05
C ASP A 44 -4.19 1.51 9.75
N VAL A 45 -4.06 0.98 10.97
CA VAL A 45 -5.21 0.58 11.80
C VAL A 45 -6.09 1.79 12.13
N TYR A 46 -5.47 2.92 12.47
CA TYR A 46 -6.22 4.15 12.76
C TYR A 46 -6.92 4.71 11.52
N SER A 47 -6.28 4.64 10.34
CA SER A 47 -6.92 5.00 9.08
C SER A 47 -8.13 4.12 8.80
N SER A 48 -8.02 2.81 8.97
CA SER A 48 -9.14 1.87 8.82
C SER A 48 -10.28 2.16 9.80
N TYR A 49 -9.96 2.49 11.07
CA TYR A 49 -10.94 2.92 12.05
C TYR A 49 -11.68 4.20 11.62
N LEU A 50 -10.97 5.19 11.08
CA LEU A 50 -11.60 6.43 10.59
C LEU A 50 -12.52 6.17 9.40
N ILE A 51 -12.17 5.22 8.51
CA ILE A 51 -13.03 4.79 7.42
C ILE A 51 -14.30 4.12 7.97
N MET A 52 -14.18 3.18 8.91
CA MET A 52 -15.34 2.53 9.55
C MET A 52 -16.27 3.56 10.18
N LYS A 53 -15.71 4.51 10.93
CA LYS A 53 -16.48 5.60 11.54
C LYS A 53 -17.22 6.45 10.53
N HIS A 54 -16.63 6.70 9.37
CA HIS A 54 -17.31 7.43 8.30
C HIS A 54 -18.50 6.60 7.75
N LEU A 55 -18.26 5.32 7.43
CA LEU A 55 -19.29 4.43 6.87
C LEU A 55 -20.48 4.22 7.83
N GLU A 56 -20.23 4.12 9.14
CA GLU A 56 -21.29 4.04 10.16
C GLU A 56 -22.25 5.23 10.15
N ASN A 57 -21.76 6.42 9.77
CA ASN A 57 -22.54 7.65 9.75
C ASN A 57 -23.31 7.87 8.44
N LEU A 58 -23.11 7.01 7.43
CA LEU A 58 -23.88 7.08 6.19
C LEU A 58 -25.28 6.51 6.36
N ASP A 59 -26.21 7.00 5.56
CA ASP A 59 -27.57 6.46 5.52
C ASP A 59 -27.67 5.26 4.58
N ARG A 60 -26.83 5.23 3.54
CA ARG A 60 -26.82 4.19 2.51
C ARG A 60 -25.42 3.96 1.95
N ILE A 61 -25.17 2.73 1.54
CA ILE A 61 -23.99 2.28 0.78
C ILE A 61 -24.52 1.51 -0.44
N ASP A 62 -24.07 1.91 -1.65
CA ASP A 62 -24.49 1.32 -2.93
C ASP A 62 -23.41 0.36 -3.46
N GLY A 63 -23.02 -0.61 -2.66
CA GLY A 63 -21.97 -1.58 -2.84
C GLY A 63 -21.70 -2.29 -1.53
N SER A 64 -20.50 -2.79 -1.33
CA SER A 64 -20.06 -3.28 -0.02
C SER A 64 -18.60 -2.98 0.25
N VAL A 65 -18.29 -2.80 1.53
CA VAL A 65 -16.91 -2.54 2.02
C VAL A 65 -16.67 -3.47 3.19
N THR A 66 -15.70 -4.36 3.06
CA THR A 66 -15.22 -5.23 4.14
C THR A 66 -13.87 -4.73 4.63
N ILE A 67 -13.75 -4.51 5.94
CA ILE A 67 -12.53 -3.99 6.56
C ILE A 67 -11.99 -5.01 7.56
N LEU A 68 -10.71 -5.37 7.42
CA LEU A 68 -9.93 -6.15 8.38
C LEU A 68 -8.86 -5.23 9.00
N PRO A 69 -9.15 -4.61 10.16
CA PRO A 69 -8.27 -3.58 10.74
C PRO A 69 -6.94 -4.14 11.22
N VAL A 70 -6.91 -5.41 11.66
CA VAL A 70 -5.72 -6.08 12.16
C VAL A 70 -5.64 -7.47 11.53
N ALA A 71 -4.86 -7.56 10.45
CA ALA A 71 -4.72 -8.81 9.69
C ALA A 71 -3.77 -9.82 10.38
N ASN A 72 -2.82 -9.34 11.19
CA ASN A 72 -1.90 -10.18 11.96
C ASN A 72 -1.91 -9.81 13.45
N PRO A 73 -2.92 -10.26 14.23
CA PRO A 73 -3.10 -9.85 15.61
C PRO A 73 -1.89 -10.15 16.51
N LEU A 74 -1.21 -11.27 16.28
CA LEU A 74 -0.07 -11.68 17.11
C LEU A 74 1.16 -10.81 16.85
N ALA A 75 1.51 -10.61 15.57
CA ALA A 75 2.62 -9.74 15.20
C ALA A 75 2.34 -8.28 15.60
N PHE A 76 1.11 -7.81 15.38
CA PHE A 76 0.70 -6.46 15.75
C PHE A 76 0.81 -6.20 17.26
N ARG A 77 0.33 -7.14 18.10
CA ARG A 77 0.39 -7.02 19.56
C ARG A 77 1.82 -6.94 20.09
N LEU A 78 2.76 -7.61 19.44
CA LEU A 78 4.17 -7.66 19.86
C LEU A 78 5.05 -6.63 19.13
N GLY A 79 4.53 -5.87 18.19
CA GLY A 79 5.28 -4.90 17.42
C GLY A 79 6.35 -5.51 16.51
N VAL A 80 6.13 -6.75 16.03
CA VAL A 80 7.10 -7.49 15.21
C VAL A 80 6.59 -7.71 13.79
N LYS A 81 7.51 -7.90 12.83
CA LYS A 81 7.16 -8.15 11.44
C LYS A 81 6.57 -9.53 11.20
N VAL A 82 7.16 -10.53 11.83
CA VAL A 82 6.81 -11.94 11.64
C VAL A 82 5.97 -12.47 12.79
N SER A 83 5.17 -13.48 12.53
CA SER A 83 4.41 -14.17 13.58
C SER A 83 5.34 -14.80 14.60
N PRO A 84 5.12 -14.59 15.92
CA PRO A 84 5.97 -15.15 16.96
C PRO A 84 5.85 -16.67 17.11
N LEU A 85 4.81 -17.29 16.50
CA LEU A 85 4.54 -18.71 16.67
C LEU A 85 5.18 -19.60 15.60
N ASP A 86 5.34 -19.08 14.37
CA ASP A 86 5.88 -19.86 13.26
C ASP A 86 6.97 -19.11 12.48
N SER A 87 7.35 -17.89 12.93
CA SER A 87 8.37 -17.03 12.33
C SER A 87 8.13 -16.70 10.85
N LYS A 88 6.87 -16.76 10.41
CA LYS A 88 6.48 -16.41 9.04
C LYS A 88 5.98 -14.97 8.96
N ASP A 89 6.30 -14.32 7.85
CA ASP A 89 5.75 -13.03 7.47
C ASP A 89 4.42 -13.28 6.73
N LEU A 90 3.33 -12.69 7.20
CA LEU A 90 2.02 -12.86 6.60
C LEU A 90 2.01 -12.40 5.13
N ASP A 91 2.72 -11.29 4.81
CA ASP A 91 2.81 -10.76 3.45
C ASP A 91 3.89 -11.47 2.60
N SER A 92 4.17 -12.73 2.91
CA SER A 92 5.06 -13.60 2.13
C SER A 92 4.51 -15.02 1.91
N VAL A 93 3.30 -15.31 2.42
CA VAL A 93 2.74 -16.66 2.40
C VAL A 93 1.38 -16.75 1.71
N PHE A 94 0.90 -15.68 1.05
CA PHE A 94 -0.32 -15.74 0.24
C PHE A 94 -0.15 -16.66 -0.98
N PRO A 95 -1.20 -17.40 -1.37
CA PRO A 95 -2.59 -17.35 -0.91
C PRO A 95 -2.86 -18.08 0.41
N GLY A 96 -1.86 -18.68 1.05
CA GLY A 96 -2.01 -19.41 2.30
C GLY A 96 -2.35 -20.90 2.10
N ASP A 97 -2.55 -21.58 3.22
CA ASP A 97 -2.94 -22.99 3.27
C ASP A 97 -3.85 -23.23 4.48
N GLU A 98 -5.05 -23.79 4.25
CA GLU A 98 -6.02 -24.11 5.30
C GLU A 98 -5.47 -25.10 6.34
N GLN A 99 -4.60 -26.01 5.91
CA GLN A 99 -3.98 -27.04 6.74
C GLN A 99 -2.59 -26.64 7.24
N GLY A 100 -2.15 -25.44 6.87
CA GLY A 100 -0.80 -24.93 7.15
C GLY A 100 -0.60 -24.44 8.59
N THR A 101 0.50 -23.71 8.78
CA THR A 101 0.80 -23.03 10.03
C THR A 101 -0.20 -21.92 10.33
N ILE A 102 -0.12 -21.31 11.52
CA ILE A 102 -1.07 -20.25 11.90
C ILE A 102 -1.04 -19.07 10.93
N THR A 103 0.13 -18.67 10.44
CA THR A 103 0.26 -17.56 9.47
C THR A 103 -0.29 -17.96 8.10
N GLU A 104 -0.07 -19.19 7.65
CA GLU A 104 -0.63 -19.68 6.38
C GLU A 104 -2.16 -19.82 6.45
N ARG A 105 -2.73 -20.26 7.56
CA ARG A 105 -4.19 -20.28 7.77
C ARG A 105 -4.78 -18.87 7.81
N THR A 106 -4.07 -17.92 8.42
CA THR A 106 -4.46 -16.51 8.41
C THR A 106 -4.48 -15.96 6.99
N ALA A 107 -3.43 -16.22 6.20
CA ALA A 107 -3.36 -15.81 4.80
C ALA A 107 -4.48 -16.44 3.96
N TRP A 108 -4.75 -17.73 4.14
CA TRP A 108 -5.81 -18.45 3.44
C TRP A 108 -7.20 -17.86 3.73
N GLU A 109 -7.49 -17.52 4.99
CA GLU A 109 -8.78 -16.92 5.37
C GLU A 109 -8.95 -15.51 4.80
N ILE A 110 -7.88 -14.73 4.73
CA ILE A 110 -7.89 -13.42 4.07
C ILE A 110 -8.07 -13.61 2.56
N TRP A 111 -7.36 -14.56 1.96
CA TRP A 111 -7.41 -14.83 0.52
C TRP A 111 -8.79 -15.27 0.03
N ARG A 112 -9.52 -16.05 0.81
CA ARG A 112 -10.91 -16.43 0.50
C ARG A 112 -11.81 -15.23 0.24
N ARG A 113 -11.59 -14.12 0.94
CA ARG A 113 -12.32 -12.86 0.73
C ARG A 113 -11.69 -12.01 -0.36
N ALA A 114 -10.38 -11.95 -0.39
CA ALA A 114 -9.61 -11.20 -1.38
C ALA A 114 -9.90 -11.68 -2.81
N SER A 115 -9.98 -13.00 -3.02
CA SER A 115 -10.26 -13.59 -4.34
C SER A 115 -11.68 -13.30 -4.88
N GLN A 116 -12.58 -12.82 -4.05
CA GLN A 116 -13.94 -12.44 -4.43
C GLN A 116 -14.17 -10.94 -4.49
N ALA A 117 -13.16 -10.14 -4.12
CA ALA A 117 -13.24 -8.69 -4.11
C ALA A 117 -13.14 -8.11 -5.53
N ASP A 118 -13.92 -7.04 -5.79
CA ASP A 118 -13.77 -6.25 -7.02
C ASP A 118 -12.56 -5.32 -6.93
N TYR A 119 -12.21 -4.90 -5.70
CA TYR A 119 -11.04 -4.07 -5.41
C TYR A 119 -10.44 -4.44 -4.06
N ILE A 120 -9.11 -4.40 -3.96
CA ILE A 120 -8.39 -4.60 -2.70
C ILE A 120 -7.54 -3.36 -2.41
N ILE A 121 -7.63 -2.84 -1.19
CA ILE A 121 -6.77 -1.77 -0.67
C ILE A 121 -6.03 -2.31 0.55
N HIS A 122 -4.72 -2.46 0.41
CA HIS A 122 -3.85 -2.94 1.47
C HIS A 122 -3.15 -1.74 2.13
N LEU A 123 -3.55 -1.40 3.35
CA LEU A 123 -2.97 -0.31 4.11
C LEU A 123 -1.71 -0.78 4.83
N LYS A 124 -0.65 0.00 4.70
CA LYS A 124 0.64 -0.24 5.35
C LYS A 124 1.15 1.03 5.99
N THR A 125 1.78 0.91 7.14
CA THR A 125 2.53 2.01 7.73
C THR A 125 4.00 1.85 7.41
N GLY A 126 4.56 2.83 6.71
CA GLY A 126 5.99 2.87 6.42
C GLY A 126 6.80 3.12 7.71
N ARG A 127 7.93 2.41 7.84
CA ARG A 127 8.86 2.60 8.99
C ARG A 127 9.77 3.82 8.83
N GLN A 128 9.56 4.62 7.79
CA GLN A 128 10.39 5.77 7.47
C GLN A 128 9.52 7.02 7.32
N ASN A 129 10.15 8.16 7.51
CA ASN A 129 9.53 9.44 7.18
C ASN A 129 9.34 9.49 5.65
N CYS A 130 8.08 9.41 5.20
CA CYS A 130 7.72 9.35 3.78
C CYS A 130 6.47 10.19 3.49
N VAL A 131 6.26 10.48 2.23
CA VAL A 131 4.97 10.97 1.71
C VAL A 131 4.02 9.78 1.66
N SER A 132 2.76 9.93 2.03
CA SER A 132 1.76 8.87 1.80
C SER A 132 1.61 8.64 0.29
N HIS A 133 1.71 7.38 -0.15
CA HIS A 133 1.73 7.04 -1.57
C HIS A 133 1.14 5.66 -1.85
N VAL A 134 0.73 5.45 -3.09
CA VAL A 134 0.32 4.15 -3.61
C VAL A 134 1.55 3.36 -4.05
N VAL A 135 1.57 2.06 -3.76
CA VAL A 135 2.53 1.09 -4.29
C VAL A 135 1.76 0.04 -5.08
N ALA A 136 2.13 -0.16 -6.35
CA ALA A 136 1.36 -1.03 -7.23
C ALA A 136 2.19 -1.53 -8.42
N MET A 137 1.84 -2.68 -8.97
CA MET A 137 2.40 -3.23 -10.23
C MET A 137 1.69 -2.60 -11.45
N HIS A 138 1.65 -1.27 -11.51
CA HIS A 138 0.82 -0.52 -12.47
C HIS A 138 1.37 -0.50 -13.90
N ARG A 139 2.62 -0.88 -14.11
CA ARG A 139 3.21 -1.00 -15.45
C ARG A 139 2.93 -2.35 -16.10
N GLU A 140 2.77 -3.38 -15.29
CA GLU A 140 2.55 -4.75 -15.76
C GLU A 140 1.05 -5.06 -15.93
N TYR A 141 0.19 -4.50 -15.05
CA TYR A 141 -1.23 -4.83 -14.99
C TYR A 141 -2.11 -3.61 -15.15
N ILE A 142 -2.88 -3.58 -16.25
CA ILE A 142 -3.79 -2.46 -16.56
C ILE A 142 -4.91 -2.30 -15.51
N HIS A 143 -5.43 -3.41 -14.97
CA HIS A 143 -6.45 -3.37 -13.92
C HIS A 143 -5.92 -2.76 -12.62
N VAL A 144 -4.64 -3.03 -12.27
CA VAL A 144 -3.95 -2.41 -11.14
C VAL A 144 -3.70 -0.92 -11.39
N ARG A 145 -3.25 -0.56 -12.61
CA ARG A 145 -3.05 0.84 -13.01
C ARG A 145 -4.33 1.64 -12.87
N ASN A 146 -5.46 1.10 -13.32
CA ASN A 146 -6.76 1.78 -13.26
C ASN A 146 -7.15 2.13 -11.82
N VAL A 147 -6.86 1.28 -10.85
CA VAL A 147 -7.09 1.61 -9.44
C VAL A 147 -6.05 2.60 -8.93
N ALA A 148 -4.76 2.35 -9.18
CA ALA A 148 -3.67 3.20 -8.71
C ALA A 148 -3.83 4.66 -9.16
N SER A 149 -4.32 4.88 -10.41
CA SER A 149 -4.55 6.22 -10.96
C SER A 149 -5.76 6.94 -10.36
N GLN A 150 -6.62 6.26 -9.62
CA GLN A 150 -7.84 6.82 -9.03
C GLN A 150 -7.73 7.12 -7.53
N ILE A 151 -6.69 6.62 -6.86
CA ILE A 151 -6.42 6.96 -5.46
C ILE A 151 -5.83 8.37 -5.39
N ALA A 152 -6.51 9.27 -4.70
CA ALA A 152 -6.14 10.69 -4.64
C ALA A 152 -4.96 10.93 -3.65
N LEU A 153 -3.80 10.31 -3.94
CA LEU A 153 -2.52 10.52 -3.28
C LEU A 153 -1.50 11.09 -4.27
N PRO A 154 -0.41 11.72 -3.82
CA PRO A 154 0.52 12.42 -4.72
C PRO A 154 1.19 11.51 -5.76
N PHE A 155 1.54 10.28 -5.36
CA PHE A 155 2.33 9.37 -6.19
C PHE A 155 1.77 7.95 -6.16
N ALA A 156 1.85 7.27 -7.31
CA ALA A 156 1.69 5.83 -7.42
C ALA A 156 3.00 5.23 -7.95
N ILE A 157 3.66 4.48 -7.10
CA ILE A 157 5.01 3.99 -7.28
C ILE A 157 4.98 2.55 -7.78
N GLU A 158 5.71 2.29 -8.85
CA GLU A 158 5.87 0.95 -9.39
C GLU A 158 6.61 0.03 -8.43
N CYS A 159 6.13 -1.19 -8.27
CA CYS A 159 6.84 -2.25 -7.56
C CYS A 159 7.06 -3.48 -8.46
N SER A 160 8.07 -4.28 -8.09
CA SER A 160 8.41 -5.51 -8.84
C SER A 160 7.50 -6.68 -8.53
N GLY A 161 6.70 -6.55 -7.47
CA GLY A 161 6.03 -7.68 -6.87
C GLY A 161 7.00 -8.60 -6.11
N GLN A 162 6.47 -9.33 -5.15
CA GLN A 162 7.15 -10.40 -4.43
C GLN A 162 6.18 -11.56 -4.31
N ARG A 163 6.56 -12.74 -4.82
CA ARG A 163 5.73 -13.94 -4.68
C ARG A 163 5.38 -14.20 -3.22
N GLY A 164 4.12 -14.56 -2.98
CA GLY A 164 3.59 -14.74 -1.64
C GLY A 164 3.07 -13.47 -0.98
N SER A 165 3.29 -12.27 -1.55
CA SER A 165 2.63 -11.06 -1.06
C SER A 165 1.20 -10.96 -1.60
N LEU A 166 0.28 -10.44 -0.79
CA LEU A 166 -1.10 -10.25 -1.20
C LEU A 166 -1.21 -9.40 -2.48
N THR A 167 -0.42 -8.33 -2.58
CA THR A 167 -0.40 -7.42 -3.73
C THR A 167 -0.01 -8.14 -5.01
N THR A 168 0.99 -9.02 -4.94
CA THR A 168 1.47 -9.76 -6.11
C THR A 168 0.50 -10.87 -6.53
N GLU A 169 0.06 -11.67 -5.57
CA GLU A 169 -0.83 -12.80 -5.87
C GLU A 169 -2.19 -12.31 -6.41
N ALA A 170 -2.77 -11.25 -5.82
CA ALA A 170 -4.01 -10.68 -6.31
C ALA A 170 -3.85 -10.06 -7.73
N ALA A 171 -2.75 -9.34 -7.99
CA ALA A 171 -2.49 -8.78 -9.32
C ALA A 171 -2.36 -9.86 -10.39
N HIS A 172 -1.70 -10.99 -10.09
CA HIS A 172 -1.58 -12.15 -10.98
C HIS A 172 -2.93 -12.81 -11.28
N GLU A 173 -3.82 -12.87 -10.29
CA GLU A 173 -5.18 -13.42 -10.46
C GLU A 173 -6.16 -12.42 -11.13
N GLY A 174 -5.66 -11.26 -11.58
CA GLY A 174 -6.46 -10.26 -12.26
C GLY A 174 -7.32 -9.41 -11.32
N ILE A 175 -7.07 -9.45 -10.01
CA ILE A 175 -7.81 -8.68 -9.01
C ILE A 175 -7.18 -7.30 -8.87
N PRO A 176 -7.94 -6.21 -9.06
CA PRO A 176 -7.44 -4.85 -8.90
C PRO A 176 -7.03 -4.58 -7.45
N ILE A 177 -5.73 -4.46 -7.21
CA ILE A 177 -5.16 -4.24 -5.87
C ILE A 177 -4.15 -3.10 -5.87
N VAL A 178 -4.14 -2.35 -4.79
CA VAL A 178 -3.08 -1.39 -4.46
C VAL A 178 -2.69 -1.52 -2.99
N SER A 179 -1.41 -1.34 -2.70
CA SER A 179 -0.97 -1.03 -1.34
C SER A 179 -0.87 0.48 -1.18
N ILE A 180 -1.20 0.99 0.01
CA ILE A 180 -1.00 2.39 0.37
C ILE A 180 -0.03 2.42 1.53
N GLU A 181 1.17 2.93 1.29
CA GLU A 181 2.15 3.19 2.34
C GLU A 181 1.96 4.60 2.88
N MET A 182 1.74 4.70 4.18
CA MET A 182 1.54 5.98 4.87
C MET A 182 2.63 6.22 5.91
N ARG A 183 2.83 7.50 6.19
CA ARG A 183 3.75 7.93 7.23
C ARG A 183 3.30 7.41 8.59
N GLY A 184 4.26 6.98 9.41
CA GLY A 184 4.05 6.57 10.79
C GLY A 184 5.35 6.08 11.41
N ASP A 185 5.30 5.77 12.69
CA ASP A 185 6.42 5.22 13.44
C ASP A 185 5.92 4.08 14.32
N ILE A 186 6.84 3.25 14.83
CA ILE A 186 6.51 2.07 15.64
C ILE A 186 5.65 2.45 16.86
N ASP A 187 5.96 3.58 17.50
CA ASP A 187 5.33 3.99 18.75
C ASP A 187 4.35 5.18 18.59
N GLN A 188 4.11 5.65 17.36
CA GLN A 188 3.29 6.84 17.13
C GLN A 188 2.36 6.69 15.93
N VAL A 189 1.08 6.99 16.17
CA VAL A 189 0.11 7.17 15.09
C VAL A 189 0.30 8.54 14.46
N ASP A 190 0.55 8.59 13.16
CA ASP A 190 0.45 9.84 12.40
C ASP A 190 -1.00 10.09 12.00
N SER A 191 -1.71 10.85 12.81
CA SER A 191 -3.13 11.11 12.60
C SER A 191 -3.41 11.89 11.32
N GLN A 192 -2.47 12.74 10.88
CA GLN A 192 -2.61 13.50 9.63
C GLN A 192 -2.50 12.57 8.41
N ALA A 193 -1.51 11.68 8.40
CA ALA A 193 -1.37 10.68 7.34
C ALA A 193 -2.59 9.74 7.29
N ALA A 194 -3.11 9.32 8.45
CA ALA A 194 -4.30 8.50 8.51
C ALA A 194 -5.54 9.20 7.93
N VAL A 195 -5.72 10.50 8.21
CA VAL A 195 -6.81 11.31 7.64
C VAL A 195 -6.64 11.50 6.14
N GLU A 196 -5.43 11.79 5.66
CA GLU A 196 -5.10 11.92 4.24
C GLU A 196 -5.49 10.66 3.46
N VAL A 197 -5.06 9.49 3.95
CA VAL A 197 -5.35 8.20 3.32
C VAL A 197 -6.84 7.85 3.40
N ARG A 198 -7.50 8.12 4.53
CA ARG A 198 -8.95 7.97 4.62
C ARG A 198 -9.66 8.76 3.52
N GLU A 199 -9.34 10.05 3.34
CA GLU A 199 -10.00 10.89 2.32
C GLU A 199 -9.75 10.36 0.91
N ALA A 200 -8.54 9.90 0.61
CA ALA A 200 -8.22 9.30 -0.69
C ALA A 200 -9.06 8.05 -0.95
N ILE A 201 -9.26 7.19 0.06
CA ILE A 201 -10.07 5.97 -0.06
C ILE A 201 -11.57 6.30 -0.16
N LEU A 202 -12.07 7.25 0.63
CA LEU A 202 -13.47 7.70 0.52
C LEU A 202 -13.75 8.31 -0.86
N ASN A 203 -12.81 9.07 -1.42
CA ASN A 203 -12.94 9.56 -2.78
C ASN A 203 -12.96 8.42 -3.80
N PHE A 204 -12.13 7.39 -3.64
CA PHE A 204 -12.16 6.21 -4.48
C PHE A 204 -13.54 5.50 -4.41
N MET A 205 -14.12 5.36 -3.21
CA MET A 205 -15.46 4.80 -3.05
C MET A 205 -16.54 5.65 -3.76
N ARG A 206 -16.41 6.99 -3.74
CA ARG A 206 -17.29 7.90 -4.50
C ARG A 206 -17.13 7.71 -6.01
N LEU A 207 -15.89 7.60 -6.50
CA LEU A 207 -15.61 7.32 -7.91
C LEU A 207 -16.20 5.99 -8.40
N LYS A 208 -16.33 5.01 -7.48
CA LYS A 208 -16.96 3.71 -7.74
C LYS A 208 -18.46 3.66 -7.44
N ASP A 209 -19.07 4.78 -7.13
CA ASP A 209 -20.49 4.90 -6.78
C ASP A 209 -20.92 4.03 -5.58
N ILE A 210 -19.98 3.68 -4.69
CA ILE A 210 -20.26 2.90 -3.46
C ILE A 210 -20.84 3.78 -2.37
N ILE A 211 -20.35 5.02 -2.28
CA ILE A 211 -20.88 6.04 -1.36
C ILE A 211 -21.20 7.32 -2.12
N SER A 212 -22.20 8.06 -1.65
CA SER A 212 -22.55 9.37 -2.23
C SER A 212 -21.53 10.46 -1.86
N GLY A 213 -21.45 11.51 -2.66
CA GLY A 213 -20.64 12.70 -2.42
C GLY A 213 -19.91 13.18 -3.66
N ASP A 214 -19.20 14.31 -3.51
CA ASP A 214 -18.46 14.93 -4.60
C ASP A 214 -17.26 14.05 -4.98
N LYS A 215 -17.13 13.80 -6.30
CA LYS A 215 -16.03 13.04 -6.89
C LYS A 215 -14.90 14.01 -7.24
N ILE A 216 -13.70 13.73 -6.74
CA ILE A 216 -12.49 14.49 -7.04
C ILE A 216 -11.66 13.68 -8.02
N GLU A 217 -11.35 14.27 -9.18
CA GLU A 217 -10.40 13.65 -10.11
C GLU A 217 -9.01 13.57 -9.46
N SER A 218 -8.42 12.39 -9.54
CA SER A 218 -7.10 12.16 -8.98
C SER A 218 -6.04 12.78 -9.89
N SER A 219 -5.11 13.52 -9.27
CA SER A 219 -3.91 14.05 -9.94
C SER A 219 -2.65 13.24 -9.62
N VAL A 220 -2.81 11.97 -9.26
CA VAL A 220 -1.71 11.08 -8.91
C VAL A 220 -0.69 10.99 -10.04
N LYS A 221 0.60 11.11 -9.68
CA LYS A 221 1.70 10.94 -10.64
C LYS A 221 2.17 9.48 -10.59
N LEU A 222 2.06 8.79 -11.72
CA LEU A 222 2.64 7.46 -11.88
C LEU A 222 4.16 7.59 -11.97
N THR A 223 4.88 6.80 -11.17
CA THR A 223 6.35 6.86 -11.11
C THR A 223 6.96 5.50 -11.39
N GLY A 224 8.25 5.47 -11.69
CA GLY A 224 9.04 4.25 -11.73
C GLY A 224 9.29 3.66 -10.34
N ARG A 225 10.07 2.60 -10.28
CA ARG A 225 10.47 1.96 -9.02
C ARG A 225 11.33 2.88 -8.18
N MET A 226 11.11 2.89 -6.87
CA MET A 226 11.96 3.63 -5.95
C MET A 226 13.42 3.21 -6.05
N GLN A 227 14.30 4.19 -6.02
CA GLN A 227 15.74 4.02 -5.99
C GLN A 227 16.29 4.56 -4.66
N HIS A 228 17.28 3.88 -4.12
CA HIS A 228 17.83 4.20 -2.81
C HIS A 228 19.03 5.15 -2.96
N ILE A 229 19.14 6.11 -2.06
CA ILE A 229 20.34 6.93 -1.88
C ILE A 229 20.98 6.48 -0.59
N ASN A 230 22.15 5.85 -0.74
CA ASN A 230 22.95 5.36 0.37
C ASN A 230 24.07 6.36 0.65
N VAL A 231 24.52 6.42 1.90
CA VAL A 231 25.68 7.21 2.30
C VAL A 231 26.96 6.38 2.18
N ASP A 232 28.07 7.04 1.88
CA ASP A 232 29.40 6.46 1.72
C ASP A 232 30.30 6.63 2.95
N SER A 233 29.78 7.27 3.99
CA SER A 233 30.51 7.55 5.23
C SER A 233 29.58 7.60 6.42
N GLU A 234 30.12 7.37 7.62
CA GLU A 234 29.38 7.47 8.88
C GLU A 234 29.35 8.90 9.42
N GLY A 235 28.32 9.20 10.20
CA GLY A 235 28.18 10.50 10.90
C GLY A 235 26.75 10.96 11.03
N PHE A 236 26.55 12.19 11.51
CA PHE A 236 25.22 12.79 11.58
C PHE A 236 24.78 13.24 10.18
N PHE A 237 23.75 12.61 9.65
CA PHE A 237 23.05 13.04 8.44
C PHE A 237 22.11 14.19 8.78
N VAL A 238 22.25 15.30 8.05
CA VAL A 238 21.37 16.47 8.15
C VAL A 238 20.71 16.70 6.79
N PRO A 239 19.39 16.45 6.65
CA PRO A 239 18.67 16.66 5.39
C PRO A 239 18.61 18.14 5.02
N ARG A 240 18.72 18.46 3.73
CA ARG A 240 18.67 19.82 3.15
C ARG A 240 17.49 20.00 2.18
N ILE A 241 16.68 18.98 1.99
CA ILE A 241 15.54 18.94 1.11
C ILE A 241 14.32 18.42 1.87
N HIS A 242 13.10 18.58 1.31
CA HIS A 242 11.87 18.12 1.93
C HIS A 242 11.25 16.94 1.17
N LEU A 243 10.38 16.22 1.87
CA LEU A 243 9.56 15.16 1.27
C LEU A 243 8.66 15.74 0.17
N GLY A 244 8.54 15.00 -0.96
CA GLY A 244 7.73 15.39 -2.10
C GLY A 244 8.41 16.38 -3.04
N GLU A 245 9.59 16.91 -2.71
CA GLU A 245 10.32 17.80 -3.60
C GLU A 245 10.91 17.06 -4.79
N PRO A 246 10.89 17.67 -6.00
CA PRO A 246 11.59 17.15 -7.15
C PRO A 246 13.10 17.32 -6.97
N VAL A 247 13.86 16.35 -7.44
CA VAL A 247 15.32 16.38 -7.45
C VAL A 247 15.84 16.05 -8.83
N GLN A 248 16.99 16.62 -9.17
CA GLN A 248 17.80 16.26 -10.33
C GLN A 248 19.08 15.57 -9.88
N MET A 249 19.64 14.76 -10.76
CA MET A 249 20.98 14.18 -10.55
C MET A 249 21.97 15.29 -10.17
N GLY A 250 22.73 15.06 -9.09
CA GLY A 250 23.68 16.02 -8.55
C GLY A 250 23.11 17.03 -7.55
N ASN A 251 21.78 17.09 -7.35
CA ASN A 251 21.23 17.96 -6.29
C ASN A 251 21.63 17.44 -4.90
N VAL A 252 22.02 18.34 -4.03
CA VAL A 252 22.35 18.04 -2.63
C VAL A 252 21.07 17.77 -1.86
N ILE A 253 20.94 16.56 -1.29
CA ILE A 253 19.80 16.16 -0.46
C ILE A 253 20.08 16.30 1.02
N GLY A 254 21.33 16.31 1.42
CA GLY A 254 21.76 16.45 2.82
C GLY A 254 23.28 16.49 2.94
N THR A 255 23.75 16.57 4.19
CA THR A 255 25.18 16.56 4.52
C THR A 255 25.45 15.57 5.65
N ILE A 256 26.67 15.00 5.67
CA ILE A 256 27.17 14.22 6.81
C ILE A 256 28.20 15.07 7.53
N GLN A 257 28.02 15.28 8.86
CA GLN A 257 28.89 16.09 9.71
C GLN A 257 29.16 17.51 9.14
N ASP A 258 28.17 18.09 8.43
CA ASP A 258 28.24 19.40 7.77
C ASP A 258 29.37 19.56 6.75
N LYS A 259 30.01 18.46 6.32
CA LYS A 259 31.16 18.48 5.41
C LYS A 259 30.94 17.70 4.14
N ASN A 260 30.46 16.44 4.25
CA ASN A 260 30.30 15.58 3.10
C ASN A 260 28.89 15.74 2.55
N GLU A 261 28.77 16.22 1.32
CA GLU A 261 27.48 16.36 0.64
C GLU A 261 26.99 14.99 0.19
N VAL A 262 25.72 14.71 0.48
CA VAL A 262 24.99 13.57 -0.06
C VAL A 262 24.14 14.08 -1.22
N VAL A 263 24.45 13.62 -2.43
CA VAL A 263 23.80 14.08 -3.66
C VAL A 263 22.86 13.01 -4.22
N SER A 264 21.80 13.43 -4.91
CA SER A 264 20.95 12.50 -5.64
C SER A 264 21.66 12.01 -6.90
N PRO A 265 21.83 10.69 -7.09
CA PRO A 265 22.32 10.14 -8.35
C PRO A 265 21.22 9.98 -9.40
N PHE A 266 19.98 10.40 -9.11
CA PHE A 266 18.80 10.18 -9.94
C PHE A 266 17.94 11.43 -10.04
N ASP A 267 17.23 11.56 -11.18
CA ASP A 267 16.15 12.50 -11.36
C ASP A 267 14.84 11.87 -10.82
N GLY A 268 14.04 12.64 -10.11
CA GLY A 268 12.76 12.14 -9.60
C GLY A 268 12.16 13.00 -8.50
N VAL A 269 11.45 12.35 -7.59
CA VAL A 269 10.83 12.98 -6.41
C VAL A 269 11.28 12.26 -5.14
N ILE A 270 11.54 13.01 -4.08
CA ILE A 270 11.87 12.45 -2.76
C ILE A 270 10.62 11.86 -2.13
N VAL A 271 10.51 10.55 -2.10
CA VAL A 271 9.38 9.83 -1.47
C VAL A 271 9.63 9.57 0.00
N SER A 272 10.86 9.22 0.35
CA SER A 272 11.28 8.96 1.73
C SER A 272 12.59 9.66 2.02
N LEU A 273 12.71 10.22 3.22
CA LEU A 273 13.89 10.98 3.66
C LEU A 273 14.13 10.73 5.14
N SER A 274 15.34 10.32 5.49
CA SER A 274 15.74 10.20 6.88
C SER A 274 15.69 11.57 7.57
N ARG A 275 15.19 11.57 8.80
CA ARG A 275 15.34 12.72 9.69
C ARG A 275 16.82 12.85 10.09
N MET A 276 17.17 13.97 10.72
CA MET A 276 18.51 14.11 11.30
C MET A 276 18.77 12.96 12.29
N ASN A 277 19.78 12.13 11.99
CA ASN A 277 20.18 10.98 12.79
C ASN A 277 21.63 10.60 12.51
N TYR A 278 22.22 9.76 13.36
CA TYR A 278 23.51 9.14 13.07
C TYR A 278 23.32 7.98 12.08
N VAL A 279 24.13 7.95 11.04
CA VAL A 279 24.10 6.93 9.98
C VAL A 279 25.47 6.27 9.84
N PHE A 280 25.48 5.05 9.34
CA PHE A 280 26.67 4.29 9.00
C PHE A 280 26.83 4.19 7.48
N GLU A 281 28.05 3.91 7.02
CA GLU A 281 28.29 3.63 5.60
C GLU A 281 27.35 2.55 5.07
N GLY A 282 26.71 2.82 3.93
CA GLY A 282 25.72 1.96 3.32
C GLY A 282 24.26 2.18 3.77
N ASP A 283 24.02 2.97 4.84
CA ASP A 283 22.66 3.29 5.26
C ASP A 283 21.90 4.08 4.19
N ILE A 284 20.61 3.76 4.05
CA ILE A 284 19.70 4.47 3.14
C ILE A 284 19.19 5.72 3.83
N VAL A 285 19.48 6.88 3.27
CA VAL A 285 19.02 8.19 3.80
C VAL A 285 17.87 8.79 3.02
N ALA A 286 17.66 8.38 1.77
CA ALA A 286 16.50 8.81 0.98
C ALA A 286 16.08 7.75 -0.05
N ARG A 287 14.83 7.86 -0.49
CA ARG A 287 14.30 7.10 -1.64
C ARG A 287 13.72 8.07 -2.63
N VAL A 288 14.14 7.92 -3.88
CA VAL A 288 13.70 8.74 -5.03
C VAL A 288 12.87 7.86 -5.95
N ALA A 289 11.70 8.35 -6.35
CA ALA A 289 10.91 7.74 -7.41
C ALA A 289 11.07 8.55 -8.70
N PRO A 290 11.59 7.95 -9.79
CA PRO A 290 11.72 8.65 -11.07
C PRO A 290 10.33 8.95 -11.63
N LEU A 291 10.09 10.21 -11.99
CA LEU A 291 8.84 10.61 -12.64
C LEU A 291 8.83 10.01 -14.06
N LEU A 292 7.76 9.32 -14.39
CA LEU A 292 7.55 8.87 -15.76
C LEU A 292 7.11 10.10 -16.56
N VAL A 293 7.92 10.52 -17.50
CA VAL A 293 7.60 11.58 -18.45
C VAL A 293 6.36 11.12 -19.21
N ASP A 294 5.26 11.87 -19.07
CA ASP A 294 3.95 11.72 -19.72
C ASP A 294 3.77 10.44 -20.55
N TYR A 295 3.37 9.37 -19.90
CA TYR A 295 2.57 8.37 -20.58
C TYR A 295 1.17 8.99 -20.72
N ARG A 296 0.99 9.90 -21.70
CA ARG A 296 -0.34 10.26 -22.16
C ARG A 296 -1.05 8.95 -22.42
N ALA A 297 -2.26 8.84 -21.95
CA ALA A 297 -3.21 7.85 -22.42
C ALA A 297 -3.44 8.15 -23.92
N SER A 298 -2.46 7.79 -24.74
CA SER A 298 -2.45 7.97 -26.18
C SER A 298 -2.67 6.62 -26.80
N GLU A 299 -3.80 6.54 -27.43
CA GLU A 299 -4.23 5.68 -28.51
C GLU A 299 -4.71 4.29 -28.12
N PRO A 300 -5.96 3.97 -28.52
CA PRO A 300 -6.37 2.58 -28.63
C PRO A 300 -5.37 1.90 -29.57
N LEU A 301 -4.85 0.77 -29.18
CA LEU A 301 -4.16 -0.14 -30.08
C LEU A 301 -5.13 -0.41 -31.22
N ASP A 302 -4.88 0.17 -32.39
CA ASP A 302 -5.55 -0.16 -33.60
C ASP A 302 -5.45 -1.68 -33.82
N SER A 303 -6.59 -2.31 -33.71
CA SER A 303 -6.79 -3.68 -34.13
C SER A 303 -6.71 -3.72 -35.64
N GLU A 304 -5.52 -3.85 -36.21
CA GLU A 304 -5.30 -4.39 -37.55
C GLU A 304 -3.80 -4.61 -37.76
N ASP A 305 -3.35 -5.82 -37.40
CA ASP A 305 -2.31 -6.46 -38.19
C ASP A 305 -2.50 -7.99 -38.15
N SER A 306 -3.04 -8.41 -39.25
CA SER A 306 -3.08 -9.72 -39.88
C SER A 306 -2.26 -10.85 -39.23
N VAL A 307 -2.99 -11.83 -38.74
CA VAL A 307 -2.58 -13.22 -38.55
C VAL A 307 -2.03 -13.76 -39.88
N GLN A 308 -0.72 -13.94 -40.01
CA GLN A 308 -0.14 -14.82 -41.01
C GLN A 308 -0.11 -16.26 -40.48
N PRO A 309 -0.54 -17.25 -41.29
CA PRO A 309 -0.57 -18.62 -40.82
C PRO A 309 0.85 -19.21 -40.76
N ARG A 310 1.20 -19.77 -39.61
CA ARG A 310 2.44 -20.54 -39.41
C ARG A 310 2.48 -21.74 -40.38
N ARG A 311 3.49 -21.78 -41.26
CA ARG A 311 3.84 -22.96 -42.05
C ARG A 311 4.29 -24.06 -41.09
N LYS A 312 3.69 -25.24 -41.31
CA LYS A 312 4.15 -26.53 -40.74
C LYS A 312 5.53 -26.86 -41.29
N TRP A 313 6.42 -27.21 -40.41
CA TRP A 313 7.47 -28.24 -40.62
C TRP A 313 7.54 -29.10 -39.36
#